data_5cb254f5c53a714a66184520e28e3da3
#
_entry.id   5cb254f5c53a714a66184520e28e3da3
#
_cell.length_a   1.000
_cell.length_b   1.000
_cell.length_c   1.000
_cell.angle_alpha   90.00
_cell.angle_beta   90.00
_cell.angle_gamma   90.00
#
_symmetry.space_group_name_H-M   'P 1'
#
loop_
_entity.id
_entity.type
_entity.pdbx_description
1 polymer ?
#
loop_
_entity_poly.entity_id
_entity_poly.type
_entity_poly.pdbx_seq_one_letter_code
_entity_poly.pdbx_strand_id
1 'polypeptide(L)'
;MLDVMRSNAKSGLVTVVFGVLIASFIISFGRGSSGFRTRTPDTWAARVNGGLVTASDFTQAYASRFRQQSTQRSGKYTTDNAKADDLKKTTLKSLIDQELIAQQAKELGLKVSDEELADFLYRSSQFQQDGKFSEDYYKKLVENGYGMSVSRYEDTLRRDLLRSKVVQAALAGTAVSDDEVRAYYQSQHEAASISYVKFTSFMFRDKAQATDAEAEAYAKTHEKELKESYDKDLKTRWTQAAAVKVRAITVPLPPTADKAAADAARARIDSAYAEVKGGKEFAAVAKERSEDQTTKIQGGDLGFVSKGGSAYGKTLEEEAQKLKVGELSGVFKDRTGFHFLKAEETRAEKVQPLAEVQGKIAQDLMKAEKARQLSLEKAKETLAQMKSGKELKDLFAPKKAEAGQFDFSSFTTPQSAEAESFHPMGGYVPGIGLAPKLSAAVFALTEPGATPAAPIEDGDTVYVFKLKSRERASLALVDAEKKTLAERLEQQKQGELYNAWLERLRKKANIEENAGMLAYDQPNGQERFNPDDY
;
A
#
# COMPACT_ATOMS: atom_id res chain seq x y z
N MET A 1 31.85 -13.66 -24.35
CA MET A 1 30.72 -12.81 -23.87
C MET A 1 29.50 -12.83 -24.81
N LEU A 2 29.67 -12.83 -26.13
CA LEU A 2 28.57 -12.91 -27.09
C LEU A 2 27.83 -14.27 -27.11
N ASP A 3 28.47 -15.35 -26.78
CA ASP A 3 27.86 -16.70 -26.76
C ASP A 3 26.96 -16.92 -25.54
N VAL A 4 27.21 -16.25 -24.42
CA VAL A 4 26.34 -16.28 -23.22
C VAL A 4 25.06 -15.49 -23.47
N MET A 5 25.13 -14.44 -24.29
CA MET A 5 23.91 -13.70 -24.72
C MET A 5 23.02 -14.50 -25.68
N ARG A 6 23.62 -15.39 -26.50
CA ARG A 6 22.85 -16.25 -27.40
C ARG A 6 22.09 -17.38 -26.72
N SER A 7 22.55 -17.88 -25.59
CA SER A 7 21.89 -18.98 -24.87
C SER A 7 20.67 -18.54 -24.07
N ASN A 8 20.65 -17.28 -23.60
CA ASN A 8 19.56 -16.76 -22.75
C ASN A 8 18.39 -16.11 -23.53
N ALA A 9 18.50 -15.96 -24.86
CA ALA A 9 17.41 -15.44 -25.70
C ALA A 9 16.18 -16.37 -25.78
N LYS A 10 16.25 -17.56 -25.18
CA LYS A 10 15.16 -18.54 -25.10
C LYS A 10 14.41 -18.54 -23.76
N SER A 11 14.72 -17.63 -22.85
CA SER A 11 14.00 -17.52 -21.58
C SER A 11 12.58 -17.00 -21.86
N GLY A 12 11.57 -17.78 -21.49
CA GLY A 12 10.15 -17.43 -21.64
C GLY A 12 9.77 -16.09 -20.99
N LEU A 13 10.56 -15.63 -20.01
CA LEU A 13 10.38 -14.33 -19.34
C LEU A 13 10.68 -13.17 -20.29
N VAL A 14 11.75 -13.25 -21.09
CA VAL A 14 12.08 -12.23 -22.09
C VAL A 14 10.94 -12.14 -23.09
N THR A 15 10.37 -13.26 -23.52
CA THR A 15 9.22 -13.30 -24.44
C THR A 15 7.95 -12.76 -23.76
N VAL A 16 7.71 -13.04 -22.48
CA VAL A 16 6.55 -12.53 -21.72
C VAL A 16 6.70 -11.03 -21.42
N VAL A 17 7.87 -10.57 -21.00
CA VAL A 17 8.13 -9.12 -20.77
C VAL A 17 7.99 -8.34 -22.09
N PHE A 18 8.50 -8.88 -23.20
CA PHE A 18 8.30 -8.30 -24.53
C PHE A 18 6.84 -8.38 -24.97
N GLY A 19 6.16 -9.49 -24.73
CA GLY A 19 4.73 -9.63 -25.06
C GLY A 19 3.86 -8.63 -24.30
N VAL A 20 4.13 -8.41 -23.01
CA VAL A 20 3.42 -7.44 -22.18
C VAL A 20 3.78 -6.00 -22.57
N LEU A 21 5.05 -5.71 -22.90
CA LEU A 21 5.48 -4.39 -23.36
C LEU A 21 4.87 -4.06 -24.74
N ILE A 22 4.89 -5.00 -25.68
CA ILE A 22 4.30 -4.83 -27.01
C ILE A 22 2.78 -4.75 -26.94
N ALA A 23 2.11 -5.60 -26.14
CA ALA A 23 0.65 -5.56 -25.98
C ALA A 23 0.20 -4.26 -25.29
N SER A 24 0.91 -3.77 -24.28
CA SER A 24 0.59 -2.50 -23.63
C SER A 24 0.78 -1.32 -24.59
N PHE A 25 1.68 -1.45 -25.56
CA PHE A 25 1.94 -0.41 -26.54
C PHE A 25 0.94 -0.42 -27.71
N ILE A 26 0.59 -1.59 -28.25
CA ILE A 26 -0.42 -1.75 -29.32
C ILE A 26 -1.78 -1.24 -28.85
N ILE A 27 -2.12 -1.48 -27.60
CA ILE A 27 -3.35 -0.97 -26.96
C ILE A 27 -3.27 0.55 -26.76
N SER A 28 -2.07 1.11 -26.52
CA SER A 28 -1.86 2.53 -26.27
C SER A 28 -2.01 3.42 -27.51
N PHE A 29 -1.76 2.90 -28.69
CA PHE A 29 -1.73 3.72 -29.94
C PHE A 29 -2.67 3.23 -31.04
N GLY A 30 -3.50 2.21 -30.79
CA GLY A 30 -4.45 1.68 -31.78
C GLY A 30 -5.69 2.57 -31.94
N ARG A 31 -5.97 2.96 -33.17
CA ARG A 31 -7.19 3.60 -33.69
C ARG A 31 -7.76 4.77 -32.87
N GLY A 32 -7.50 5.99 -33.31
CA GLY A 32 -8.39 7.10 -32.98
C GLY A 32 -7.76 8.44 -32.61
N SER A 33 -6.58 8.82 -33.07
CA SER A 33 -6.13 10.20 -32.87
C SER A 33 -6.09 11.03 -34.17
N SER A 34 -7.22 11.10 -34.85
CA SER A 34 -7.45 12.17 -35.82
C SER A 34 -8.36 13.22 -35.19
N GLY A 35 -7.76 14.26 -34.65
CA GLY A 35 -8.47 15.49 -34.37
C GLY A 35 -8.58 15.96 -32.94
N PHE A 36 -7.47 16.36 -32.33
CA PHE A 36 -7.54 17.42 -31.31
C PHE A 36 -6.32 18.34 -31.44
N ARG A 37 -6.45 19.38 -32.24
CA ARG A 37 -5.64 20.58 -32.18
C ARG A 37 -6.29 21.53 -31.17
N THR A 38 -6.06 21.34 -29.89
CA THR A 38 -6.11 22.45 -28.96
C THR A 38 -4.69 22.68 -28.46
N ARG A 39 -4.12 23.78 -28.92
CA ARG A 39 -2.89 24.35 -28.37
C ARG A 39 -3.13 24.74 -26.94
N THR A 40 -2.86 23.84 -26.00
CA THR A 40 -2.48 24.22 -24.64
C THR A 40 -0.97 24.19 -24.55
N PRO A 41 -0.33 25.20 -23.93
CA PRO A 41 1.12 25.18 -23.76
C PRO A 41 1.54 23.95 -22.99
N ASP A 42 2.76 23.46 -23.27
CA ASP A 42 3.39 22.26 -22.76
C ASP A 42 3.15 22.06 -21.26
N THR A 43 2.04 21.41 -20.94
CA THR A 43 1.79 21.00 -19.57
C THR A 43 2.55 19.70 -19.34
N TRP A 44 3.29 19.67 -18.25
CA TRP A 44 4.08 18.52 -17.83
C TRP A 44 3.31 17.70 -16.77
N ALA A 45 3.53 16.40 -16.75
CA ALA A 45 3.00 15.50 -15.72
C ALA A 45 4.04 15.20 -14.66
N ALA A 46 5.31 15.01 -15.04
CA ALA A 46 6.44 14.93 -14.12
C ALA A 46 7.73 15.48 -14.75
N ARG A 47 8.68 15.86 -13.88
CA ARG A 47 10.07 16.16 -14.26
C ARG A 47 10.98 15.18 -13.53
N VAL A 48 11.93 14.61 -14.25
CA VAL A 48 12.83 13.57 -13.74
C VAL A 48 14.27 13.94 -14.13
N ASN A 49 15.08 14.42 -13.20
CA ASN A 49 16.46 14.91 -13.45
C ASN A 49 16.55 15.90 -14.61
N GLY A 50 15.52 16.76 -14.78
CA GLY A 50 15.40 17.68 -15.92
C GLY A 50 14.79 17.09 -17.18
N GLY A 51 14.60 15.77 -17.29
CA GLY A 51 13.78 15.11 -18.32
C GLY A 51 12.30 15.38 -18.10
N LEU A 52 11.51 15.42 -19.17
CA LEU A 52 10.10 15.80 -19.13
C LEU A 52 9.20 14.62 -19.48
N VAL A 53 8.31 14.26 -18.55
CA VAL A 53 7.13 13.44 -18.84
C VAL A 53 5.98 14.40 -19.17
N THR A 54 5.51 14.36 -20.42
CA THR A 54 4.49 15.32 -20.87
C THR A 54 3.09 14.97 -20.36
N ALA A 55 2.21 15.97 -20.29
CA ALA A 55 0.81 15.74 -19.95
C ALA A 55 0.11 14.88 -21.03
N SER A 56 0.52 15.01 -22.29
CA SER A 56 0.00 14.20 -23.40
C SER A 56 0.33 12.72 -23.21
N ASP A 57 1.59 12.38 -22.90
CA ASP A 57 2.01 10.99 -22.66
C ASP A 57 1.25 10.40 -21.47
N PHE A 58 1.08 11.21 -20.42
CA PHE A 58 0.33 10.79 -19.24
C PHE A 58 -1.14 10.51 -19.56
N THR A 59 -1.80 11.42 -20.28
CA THR A 59 -3.22 11.27 -20.65
C THR A 59 -3.44 10.04 -21.51
N GLN A 60 -2.58 9.81 -22.51
CA GLN A 60 -2.65 8.63 -23.37
C GLN A 60 -2.42 7.33 -22.58
N ALA A 61 -1.41 7.30 -21.72
CA ALA A 61 -1.11 6.14 -20.91
C ALA A 61 -2.24 5.84 -19.91
N TYR A 62 -2.83 6.87 -19.31
CA TYR A 62 -3.97 6.73 -18.41
C TYR A 62 -5.20 6.19 -19.14
N ALA A 63 -5.56 6.78 -20.29
CA ALA A 63 -6.67 6.31 -21.12
C ALA A 63 -6.51 4.85 -21.53
N SER A 64 -5.30 4.48 -21.96
CA SER A 64 -5.00 3.10 -22.32
C SER A 64 -5.19 2.12 -21.16
N ARG A 65 -4.66 2.46 -19.97
CA ARG A 65 -4.81 1.63 -18.77
C ARG A 65 -6.25 1.54 -18.31
N PHE A 66 -6.99 2.66 -18.39
CA PHE A 66 -8.41 2.67 -18.05
C PHE A 66 -9.20 1.72 -18.96
N ARG A 67 -8.99 1.80 -20.28
CA ARG A 67 -9.62 0.88 -21.25
C ARG A 67 -9.25 -0.57 -20.99
N GLN A 68 -7.99 -0.86 -20.70
CA GLN A 68 -7.53 -2.21 -20.35
C GLN A 68 -8.27 -2.75 -19.13
N GLN A 69 -8.38 -1.95 -18.05
CA GLN A 69 -9.11 -2.33 -16.85
C GLN A 69 -10.61 -2.52 -17.13
N SER A 70 -11.20 -1.65 -17.96
CA SER A 70 -12.59 -1.77 -18.38
C SER A 70 -12.85 -3.06 -19.15
N THR A 71 -11.97 -3.41 -20.10
CA THR A 71 -12.07 -4.68 -20.84
C THR A 71 -11.94 -5.89 -19.92
N GLN A 72 -10.97 -5.89 -19.01
CA GLN A 72 -10.75 -6.99 -18.05
C GLN A 72 -11.95 -7.19 -17.11
N ARG A 73 -12.63 -6.10 -16.75
CA ARG A 73 -13.80 -6.12 -15.87
C ARG A 73 -15.13 -6.05 -16.62
N SER A 74 -15.15 -6.48 -17.91
CA SER A 74 -16.35 -6.56 -18.76
C SER A 74 -17.15 -5.26 -18.83
N GLY A 75 -16.46 -4.12 -18.96
CA GLY A 75 -17.05 -2.79 -19.08
C GLY A 75 -17.54 -2.17 -17.76
N LYS A 76 -17.31 -2.82 -16.62
CA LYS A 76 -17.76 -2.36 -15.29
C LYS A 76 -16.73 -1.49 -14.54
N TYR A 77 -15.66 -1.06 -15.20
CA TYR A 77 -14.65 -0.19 -14.59
C TYR A 77 -15.03 1.27 -14.73
N THR A 78 -15.20 1.96 -13.59
CA THR A 78 -15.66 3.35 -13.52
C THR A 78 -14.53 4.27 -13.03
N THR A 79 -14.74 5.58 -13.11
CA THR A 79 -13.83 6.59 -12.55
C THR A 79 -13.64 6.41 -11.04
N ASP A 80 -14.67 6.00 -10.30
CA ASP A 80 -14.55 5.70 -8.86
C ASP A 80 -13.65 4.51 -8.61
N ASN A 81 -13.71 3.47 -9.46
CA ASN A 81 -12.76 2.35 -9.39
C ASN A 81 -11.34 2.82 -9.69
N ALA A 82 -11.15 3.65 -10.71
CA ALA A 82 -9.84 4.19 -11.06
C ALA A 82 -9.23 5.05 -9.92
N LYS A 83 -10.08 5.77 -9.20
CA LYS A 83 -9.69 6.55 -8.00
C LYS A 83 -9.33 5.62 -6.83
N ALA A 84 -10.13 4.59 -6.56
CA ALA A 84 -9.85 3.60 -5.52
C ALA A 84 -8.57 2.80 -5.80
N ASP A 85 -8.29 2.50 -7.08
CA ASP A 85 -7.11 1.78 -7.55
C ASP A 85 -5.87 2.70 -7.73
N ASP A 86 -5.98 4.01 -7.41
CA ASP A 86 -4.92 5.03 -7.63
C ASP A 86 -4.35 5.01 -9.07
N LEU A 87 -5.23 4.79 -10.09
CA LEU A 87 -4.80 4.53 -11.46
C LEU A 87 -3.96 5.67 -12.06
N LYS A 88 -4.27 6.94 -11.73
CA LYS A 88 -3.47 8.09 -12.18
C LYS A 88 -2.06 8.05 -11.61
N LYS A 89 -1.93 7.81 -10.30
CA LYS A 89 -0.63 7.76 -9.61
C LYS A 89 0.22 6.58 -10.11
N THR A 90 -0.37 5.40 -10.26
CA THR A 90 0.34 4.22 -10.77
C THR A 90 0.76 4.40 -12.23
N THR A 91 -0.04 5.10 -13.04
CA THR A 91 0.32 5.45 -14.42
C THR A 91 1.49 6.43 -14.46
N LEU A 92 1.43 7.52 -13.68
CA LEU A 92 2.52 8.49 -13.63
C LEU A 92 3.82 7.85 -13.15
N LYS A 93 3.75 7.03 -12.09
CA LYS A 93 4.90 6.28 -11.59
C LYS A 93 5.55 5.42 -12.67
N SER A 94 4.76 4.74 -13.50
CA SER A 94 5.29 3.93 -14.61
C SER A 94 5.98 4.77 -15.69
N LEU A 95 5.47 5.97 -16.00
CA LEU A 95 6.13 6.88 -16.95
C LEU A 95 7.44 7.46 -16.40
N ILE A 96 7.48 7.78 -15.10
CA ILE A 96 8.69 8.18 -14.40
C ILE A 96 9.74 7.07 -14.47
N ASP A 97 9.35 5.81 -14.23
CA ASP A 97 10.24 4.66 -14.33
C ASP A 97 10.81 4.49 -15.73
N GLN A 98 9.97 4.67 -16.76
CA GLN A 98 10.40 4.63 -18.16
C GLN A 98 11.44 5.71 -18.49
N GLU A 99 11.23 6.92 -17.96
CA GLU A 99 12.19 8.02 -18.15
C GLU A 99 13.52 7.72 -17.43
N LEU A 100 13.47 7.21 -16.19
CA LEU A 100 14.65 6.79 -15.43
C LEU A 100 15.46 5.72 -16.17
N ILE A 101 14.78 4.71 -16.73
CA ILE A 101 15.42 3.65 -17.54
C ILE A 101 16.05 4.24 -18.80
N ALA A 102 15.37 5.19 -19.46
CA ALA A 102 15.92 5.85 -20.66
C ALA A 102 17.16 6.70 -20.34
N GLN A 103 17.18 7.38 -19.18
CA GLN A 103 18.35 8.12 -18.71
C GLN A 103 19.50 7.16 -18.38
N GLN A 104 19.21 6.02 -17.74
CA GLN A 104 20.21 4.99 -17.45
C GLN A 104 20.82 4.41 -18.75
N ALA A 105 20.04 4.27 -19.82
CA ALA A 105 20.56 3.87 -21.14
C ALA A 105 21.64 4.82 -21.64
N LYS A 106 21.42 6.13 -21.50
CA LYS A 106 22.40 7.17 -21.91
C LYS A 106 23.65 7.12 -21.04
N GLU A 107 23.51 6.95 -19.73
CA GLU A 107 24.65 6.83 -18.81
C GLU A 107 25.52 5.60 -19.13
N LEU A 108 24.87 4.48 -19.47
CA LEU A 108 25.57 3.24 -19.84
C LEU A 108 26.10 3.26 -21.29
N GLY A 109 25.83 4.29 -22.07
CA GLY A 109 26.23 4.36 -23.47
C GLY A 109 25.56 3.33 -24.38
N LEU A 110 24.42 2.77 -23.96
CA LEU A 110 23.71 1.75 -24.72
C LEU A 110 22.97 2.36 -25.89
N LYS A 111 23.00 1.66 -27.03
CA LYS A 111 22.29 2.03 -28.27
C LYS A 111 21.70 0.78 -28.89
N VAL A 112 20.72 0.98 -29.77
CA VAL A 112 20.16 -0.05 -30.64
C VAL A 112 20.58 0.29 -32.06
N SER A 113 21.33 -0.59 -32.72
CA SER A 113 21.74 -0.39 -34.12
C SER A 113 20.60 -0.70 -35.09
N ASP A 114 20.77 -0.29 -36.35
CA ASP A 114 19.76 -0.59 -37.39
C ASP A 114 19.72 -2.10 -37.69
N GLU A 115 20.86 -2.79 -37.58
CA GLU A 115 20.93 -4.24 -37.75
C GLU A 115 20.17 -4.97 -36.62
N GLU A 116 20.28 -4.50 -35.38
CA GLU A 116 19.54 -5.09 -34.26
C GLU A 116 18.04 -4.89 -34.40
N LEU A 117 17.62 -3.71 -34.85
CA LEU A 117 16.21 -3.42 -35.13
C LEU A 117 15.67 -4.31 -36.24
N ALA A 118 16.42 -4.42 -37.35
CA ALA A 118 16.06 -5.26 -38.48
C ALA A 118 15.98 -6.74 -38.10
N ASP A 119 16.98 -7.26 -37.34
CA ASP A 119 16.98 -8.64 -36.83
C ASP A 119 15.74 -8.92 -35.95
N PHE A 120 15.35 -7.97 -35.11
CA PHE A 120 14.13 -8.08 -34.32
C PHE A 120 12.87 -8.15 -35.19
N LEU A 121 12.77 -7.27 -36.19
CA LEU A 121 11.61 -7.24 -37.10
C LEU A 121 11.51 -8.55 -37.91
N TYR A 122 12.62 -9.03 -38.44
CA TYR A 122 12.68 -10.28 -39.22
C TYR A 122 12.29 -11.51 -38.43
N ARG A 123 12.64 -11.55 -37.13
CA ARG A 123 12.29 -12.67 -36.23
C ARG A 123 10.90 -12.59 -35.65
N SER A 124 10.25 -11.43 -35.75
CA SER A 124 8.91 -11.23 -35.20
C SER A 124 7.86 -11.95 -36.04
N SER A 125 7.26 -13.01 -35.50
CA SER A 125 6.27 -13.83 -36.21
C SER A 125 5.06 -13.04 -36.72
N GLN A 126 4.72 -11.95 -36.05
CA GLN A 126 3.63 -11.05 -36.43
C GLN A 126 3.83 -10.34 -37.79
N PHE A 127 5.06 -10.29 -38.30
CA PHE A 127 5.41 -9.69 -39.58
C PHE A 127 5.79 -10.72 -40.62
N GLN A 128 5.56 -12.00 -40.34
CA GLN A 128 5.87 -13.10 -41.23
C GLN A 128 4.60 -13.58 -41.94
N GLN A 129 4.77 -13.91 -43.24
CA GLN A 129 3.86 -14.70 -44.04
C GLN A 129 4.58 -15.97 -44.47
N ASP A 130 3.93 -17.11 -44.32
CA ASP A 130 4.52 -18.42 -44.62
C ASP A 130 5.88 -18.66 -43.94
N GLY A 131 6.02 -18.17 -42.72
CA GLY A 131 7.24 -18.33 -41.90
C GLY A 131 8.41 -17.42 -42.31
N LYS A 132 8.21 -16.49 -43.21
CA LYS A 132 9.22 -15.52 -43.66
C LYS A 132 8.74 -14.10 -43.46
N PHE A 133 9.65 -13.19 -43.12
CA PHE A 133 9.35 -11.76 -43.05
C PHE A 133 8.84 -11.25 -44.41
N SER A 134 7.74 -10.49 -44.39
CA SER A 134 7.16 -9.85 -45.56
C SER A 134 7.09 -8.34 -45.34
N GLU A 135 7.89 -7.59 -46.09
CA GLU A 135 7.96 -6.13 -45.98
C GLU A 135 6.62 -5.46 -46.30
N ASP A 136 5.93 -5.94 -47.32
CA ASP A 136 4.61 -5.42 -47.70
C ASP A 136 3.55 -5.67 -46.63
N TYR A 137 3.58 -6.84 -46.01
CA TYR A 137 2.68 -7.18 -44.89
C TYR A 137 3.00 -6.35 -43.67
N TYR A 138 4.28 -6.20 -43.32
CA TYR A 138 4.74 -5.35 -42.24
C TYR A 138 4.25 -3.90 -42.41
N LYS A 139 4.50 -3.28 -43.57
CA LYS A 139 4.03 -1.91 -43.84
C LYS A 139 2.52 -1.77 -43.71
N LYS A 140 1.75 -2.67 -44.34
CA LYS A 140 0.28 -2.68 -44.23
C LYS A 140 -0.21 -2.84 -42.79
N LEU A 141 0.40 -3.73 -42.02
CA LEU A 141 0.02 -3.95 -40.62
C LEU A 141 0.30 -2.71 -39.76
N VAL A 142 1.46 -2.07 -39.97
CA VAL A 142 1.84 -0.88 -39.21
C VAL A 142 0.95 0.31 -39.57
N GLU A 143 0.75 0.56 -40.89
CA GLU A 143 -0.01 1.72 -41.34
C GLU A 143 -1.52 1.55 -41.12
N ASN A 144 -2.09 0.42 -41.49
CA ASN A 144 -3.54 0.19 -41.44
C ASN A 144 -4.00 -0.49 -40.14
N GLY A 145 -3.16 -1.35 -39.55
CA GLY A 145 -3.47 -2.06 -38.31
C GLY A 145 -3.19 -1.21 -37.07
N TYR A 146 -2.01 -0.60 -37.01
CA TYR A 146 -1.60 0.23 -35.87
C TYR A 146 -1.84 1.72 -36.07
N GLY A 147 -2.17 2.16 -37.28
CA GLY A 147 -2.51 3.54 -37.58
C GLY A 147 -1.34 4.52 -37.45
N MET A 148 -0.11 4.07 -37.66
CA MET A 148 1.08 4.91 -37.55
C MET A 148 2.04 4.70 -38.71
N SER A 149 2.92 5.69 -38.97
CA SER A 149 3.96 5.54 -40.00
C SER A 149 5.00 4.51 -39.54
N VAL A 150 5.61 3.81 -40.51
CA VAL A 150 6.69 2.85 -40.31
C VAL A 150 7.82 3.48 -39.49
N SER A 151 8.28 4.67 -39.83
CA SER A 151 9.34 5.37 -39.11
C SER A 151 8.99 5.60 -37.64
N ARG A 152 7.76 6.02 -37.33
CA ARG A 152 7.30 6.22 -35.95
C ARG A 152 7.24 4.90 -35.17
N TYR A 153 6.84 3.83 -35.84
CA TYR A 153 6.81 2.48 -35.24
C TYR A 153 8.23 2.01 -34.92
N GLU A 154 9.17 2.15 -35.88
CA GLU A 154 10.57 1.78 -35.68
C GLU A 154 11.26 2.59 -34.58
N ASP A 155 11.01 3.90 -34.52
CA ASP A 155 11.53 4.75 -33.42
C ASP A 155 11.01 4.30 -32.04
N THR A 156 9.78 3.86 -32.00
CA THR A 156 9.19 3.34 -30.76
C THR A 156 9.79 2.00 -30.39
N LEU A 157 9.88 1.10 -31.37
CA LEU A 157 10.49 -0.21 -31.16
C LEU A 157 11.96 -0.09 -30.74
N ARG A 158 12.70 0.86 -31.31
CA ARG A 158 14.09 1.14 -30.91
C ARG A 158 14.19 1.58 -29.44
N ARG A 159 13.25 2.41 -28.97
CA ARG A 159 13.18 2.79 -27.54
C ARG A 159 12.88 1.61 -26.64
N ASP A 160 11.97 0.74 -27.05
CA ASP A 160 11.61 -0.44 -26.27
C ASP A 160 12.74 -1.48 -26.20
N LEU A 161 13.42 -1.70 -27.33
CA LEU A 161 14.64 -2.53 -27.39
C LEU A 161 15.76 -1.97 -26.49
N LEU A 162 15.93 -0.65 -26.49
CA LEU A 162 16.92 0.01 -25.66
C LEU A 162 16.60 -0.18 -24.16
N ARG A 163 15.33 -0.01 -23.78
CA ARG A 163 14.88 -0.27 -22.39
C ARG A 163 15.15 -1.70 -21.98
N SER A 164 14.83 -2.65 -22.87
CA SER A 164 15.10 -4.07 -22.61
C SER A 164 16.59 -4.34 -22.38
N LYS A 165 17.48 -3.74 -23.18
CA LYS A 165 18.93 -3.84 -22.98
C LYS A 165 19.38 -3.34 -21.62
N VAL A 166 18.84 -2.20 -21.17
CA VAL A 166 19.15 -1.64 -19.85
C VAL A 166 18.72 -2.59 -18.74
N VAL A 167 17.48 -3.09 -18.83
CA VAL A 167 16.94 -4.04 -17.85
C VAL A 167 17.76 -5.32 -17.83
N GLN A 168 18.10 -5.88 -18.99
CA GLN A 168 18.97 -7.06 -19.09
C GLN A 168 20.36 -6.81 -18.48
N ALA A 169 20.93 -5.63 -18.71
CA ALA A 169 22.21 -5.27 -18.09
C ALA A 169 22.10 -5.14 -16.56
N ALA A 170 21.00 -4.56 -16.08
CA ALA A 170 20.74 -4.42 -14.65
C ALA A 170 20.49 -5.77 -13.95
N LEU A 171 19.92 -6.74 -14.67
CA LEU A 171 19.62 -8.08 -14.20
C LEU A 171 20.74 -9.10 -14.52
N ALA A 172 21.81 -8.68 -15.17
CA ALA A 172 22.94 -9.55 -15.45
C ALA A 172 23.54 -10.08 -14.12
N GLY A 173 23.68 -11.40 -14.02
CA GLY A 173 24.21 -12.05 -12.82
C GLY A 173 23.19 -12.65 -11.87
N THR A 174 21.90 -12.69 -12.23
CA THR A 174 20.85 -13.38 -11.44
C THR A 174 20.88 -14.91 -11.57
N ALA A 175 22.04 -15.49 -11.84
CA ALA A 175 22.17 -16.95 -11.90
C ALA A 175 21.72 -17.60 -10.57
N VAL A 176 21.09 -18.73 -10.70
CA VAL A 176 20.64 -19.55 -9.57
C VAL A 176 21.55 -20.75 -9.45
N SER A 177 22.13 -20.97 -8.26
CA SER A 177 22.96 -22.12 -7.96
C SER A 177 22.12 -23.35 -7.62
N ASP A 178 22.74 -24.54 -7.75
CA ASP A 178 22.11 -25.80 -7.35
C ASP A 178 21.72 -25.82 -5.87
N ASP A 179 22.53 -25.19 -5.01
CA ASP A 179 22.23 -25.10 -3.59
C ASP A 179 21.03 -24.21 -3.30
N GLU A 180 20.86 -23.13 -4.05
CA GLU A 180 19.67 -22.28 -3.95
C GLU A 180 18.41 -23.01 -4.43
N VAL A 181 18.50 -23.81 -5.50
CA VAL A 181 17.37 -24.65 -5.95
C VAL A 181 17.00 -25.66 -4.87
N ARG A 182 17.99 -26.31 -4.25
CA ARG A 182 17.74 -27.24 -3.14
C ARG A 182 17.10 -26.56 -1.94
N ALA A 183 17.63 -25.41 -1.53
CA ALA A 183 17.08 -24.64 -0.42
C ALA A 183 15.66 -24.16 -0.71
N TYR A 184 15.39 -23.75 -1.95
CA TYR A 184 14.05 -23.35 -2.38
C TYR A 184 13.08 -24.53 -2.36
N TYR A 185 13.49 -25.70 -2.86
CA TYR A 185 12.71 -26.93 -2.79
C TYR A 185 12.41 -27.33 -1.34
N GLN A 186 13.45 -27.32 -0.47
CA GLN A 186 13.29 -27.60 0.95
C GLN A 186 12.28 -26.63 1.61
N SER A 187 12.35 -25.35 1.27
CA SER A 187 11.45 -24.34 1.84
C SER A 187 9.97 -24.57 1.50
N GLN A 188 9.68 -25.31 0.44
CA GLN A 188 8.33 -25.64 0.00
C GLN A 188 7.83 -27.00 0.50
N HIS A 189 8.73 -27.96 0.71
CA HIS A 189 8.40 -29.35 0.96
C HIS A 189 8.73 -29.81 2.39
N GLU A 190 9.52 -29.04 3.12
CA GLU A 190 9.72 -29.30 4.53
C GLU A 190 8.55 -28.79 5.35
N ALA A 191 8.16 -29.54 6.38
CA ALA A 191 7.11 -29.11 7.29
C ALA A 191 7.51 -29.36 8.74
N ALA A 192 6.99 -28.53 9.63
CA ALA A 192 7.18 -28.68 11.07
C ALA A 192 5.92 -28.31 11.82
N SER A 193 5.73 -28.90 13.01
CA SER A 193 4.75 -28.45 13.98
C SER A 193 5.41 -28.19 15.31
N ILE A 194 4.89 -27.24 16.08
CA ILE A 194 5.45 -26.85 17.37
C ILE A 194 4.37 -26.70 18.43
N SER A 195 4.72 -26.92 19.69
CA SER A 195 4.03 -26.30 20.81
C SER A 195 4.82 -25.08 21.25
N TYR A 196 4.15 -23.98 21.52
CA TYR A 196 4.81 -22.71 21.84
C TYR A 196 4.07 -21.90 22.89
N VAL A 197 4.77 -20.95 23.48
CA VAL A 197 4.23 -19.85 24.26
C VAL A 197 4.84 -18.53 23.77
N LYS A 198 4.04 -17.48 23.75
CA LYS A 198 4.50 -16.13 23.40
C LYS A 198 4.46 -15.22 24.63
N PHE A 199 5.46 -14.37 24.75
CA PHE A 199 5.57 -13.33 25.76
C PHE A 199 5.69 -11.99 25.03
N THR A 200 4.69 -11.13 25.18
CA THR A 200 4.73 -9.77 24.61
C THR A 200 5.01 -8.78 25.74
N SER A 201 5.65 -7.66 25.44
CA SER A 201 5.86 -6.59 26.41
C SER A 201 4.54 -6.09 27.00
N PHE A 202 3.46 -6.14 26.22
CA PHE A 202 2.11 -5.75 26.67
C PHE A 202 1.66 -6.56 27.90
N MET A 203 1.94 -7.85 27.98
CA MET A 203 1.57 -8.73 29.10
C MET A 203 2.24 -8.36 30.43
N PHE A 204 3.30 -7.57 30.38
CA PHE A 204 4.10 -7.19 31.55
C PHE A 204 4.03 -5.70 31.88
N ARG A 205 3.23 -4.90 31.15
CA ARG A 205 3.11 -3.44 31.33
C ARG A 205 2.74 -3.04 32.76
N ASP A 206 1.80 -3.76 33.37
CA ASP A 206 1.33 -3.45 34.72
C ASP A 206 2.40 -3.75 35.79
N LYS A 207 3.35 -4.64 35.48
CA LYS A 207 4.48 -4.98 36.32
C LYS A 207 5.70 -4.07 36.13
N ALA A 208 5.75 -3.40 34.99
CA ALA A 208 6.83 -2.50 34.61
C ALA A 208 6.59 -1.10 35.17
N GLN A 209 6.98 -0.88 36.43
CA GLN A 209 6.86 0.44 37.04
C GLN A 209 8.09 1.31 36.73
N ALA A 210 7.88 2.59 36.50
CA ALA A 210 8.91 3.61 36.37
C ALA A 210 8.54 4.79 37.26
N THR A 211 9.46 5.17 38.15
CA THR A 211 9.29 6.34 39.02
C THR A 211 9.59 7.64 38.23
N ASP A 212 9.12 8.76 38.76
CA ASP A 212 9.39 10.06 38.15
C ASP A 212 10.88 10.38 38.13
N ALA A 213 11.61 10.04 39.20
CA ALA A 213 13.06 10.24 39.27
C ALA A 213 13.83 9.39 38.25
N GLU A 214 13.41 8.15 37.98
CA GLU A 214 13.99 7.31 36.93
C GLU A 214 13.69 7.90 35.54
N ALA A 215 12.48 8.39 35.33
CA ALA A 215 12.08 9.03 34.07
C ALA A 215 12.85 10.31 33.78
N GLU A 216 13.10 11.14 34.79
CA GLU A 216 13.93 12.33 34.66
C GLU A 216 15.40 11.99 34.34
N ALA A 217 15.96 10.96 34.99
CA ALA A 217 17.31 10.47 34.69
C ALA A 217 17.41 9.93 33.27
N TYR A 218 16.41 9.13 32.85
CA TYR A 218 16.31 8.59 31.49
C TYR A 218 16.22 9.71 30.45
N ALA A 219 15.40 10.72 30.70
CA ALA A 219 15.23 11.85 29.78
C ALA A 219 16.54 12.59 29.47
N LYS A 220 17.43 12.72 30.45
CA LYS A 220 18.73 13.40 30.30
C LYS A 220 19.72 12.62 29.42
N THR A 221 19.58 11.31 29.32
CA THR A 221 20.51 10.44 28.59
C THR A 221 19.97 9.95 27.25
N HIS A 222 18.65 10.10 26.98
CA HIS A 222 17.96 9.57 25.81
C HIS A 222 17.19 10.64 25.03
N GLU A 223 17.73 11.85 24.95
CA GLU A 223 17.09 13.00 24.29
C GLU A 223 16.66 12.70 22.85
N LYS A 224 17.48 11.96 22.11
CA LYS A 224 17.17 11.57 20.72
C LYS A 224 15.94 10.69 20.64
N GLU A 225 15.85 9.67 21.49
CA GLU A 225 14.72 8.73 21.53
C GLU A 225 13.43 9.42 21.97
N LEU A 226 13.52 10.34 22.94
CA LEU A 226 12.37 11.15 23.35
C LEU A 226 11.85 12.00 22.21
N LYS A 227 12.77 12.64 21.47
CA LYS A 227 12.40 13.47 20.33
C LYS A 227 11.76 12.65 19.22
N GLU A 228 12.32 11.50 18.86
CA GLU A 228 11.76 10.58 17.86
C GLU A 228 10.35 10.10 18.28
N SER A 229 10.16 9.74 19.55
CA SER A 229 8.85 9.36 20.09
C SER A 229 7.85 10.52 20.05
N TYR A 230 8.30 11.72 20.44
CA TYR A 230 7.48 12.91 20.38
C TYR A 230 7.05 13.24 18.95
N ASP A 231 7.98 13.27 18.00
CA ASP A 231 7.72 13.61 16.59
C ASP A 231 6.77 12.59 15.95
N LYS A 232 6.91 11.30 16.29
CA LYS A 232 6.02 10.23 15.85
C LYS A 232 4.58 10.44 16.31
N ASP A 233 4.41 10.83 17.56
CA ASP A 233 3.10 10.94 18.20
C ASP A 233 2.57 12.39 18.20
N LEU A 234 3.29 13.34 17.59
CA LEU A 234 3.01 14.77 17.64
C LEU A 234 1.56 15.10 17.27
N LYS A 235 1.09 14.60 16.15
CA LYS A 235 -0.26 14.89 15.64
C LYS A 235 -1.37 14.16 16.38
N THR A 236 -1.10 12.96 16.87
CA THR A 236 -2.13 12.07 17.44
C THR A 236 -2.27 12.22 18.94
N ARG A 237 -1.20 12.57 19.64
CA ARG A 237 -1.15 12.57 21.09
C ARG A 237 -0.83 13.95 21.69
N TRP A 238 0.03 14.72 21.02
CA TRP A 238 0.56 15.98 21.55
C TRP A 238 -0.02 17.23 20.87
N THR A 239 -0.88 17.04 19.86
CA THR A 239 -1.58 18.15 19.20
C THR A 239 -3.08 18.02 19.42
N GLN A 240 -3.66 19.00 20.11
CA GLN A 240 -5.08 19.20 20.10
C GLN A 240 -5.43 20.00 18.84
N ALA A 241 -6.09 19.36 17.89
CA ALA A 241 -6.44 20.00 16.62
C ALA A 241 -7.36 21.21 16.81
N ALA A 242 -7.22 22.18 15.93
CA ALA A 242 -8.20 23.25 15.79
C ALA A 242 -9.58 22.64 15.51
N ALA A 243 -10.61 23.16 16.16
CA ALA A 243 -11.96 22.64 16.01
C ALA A 243 -13.02 23.74 16.20
N VAL A 244 -14.18 23.54 15.62
CA VAL A 244 -15.34 24.40 15.79
C VAL A 244 -16.45 23.58 16.46
N LYS A 245 -16.96 24.06 17.57
CA LYS A 245 -18.15 23.49 18.20
C LYS A 245 -19.37 23.93 17.42
N VAL A 246 -20.11 22.97 16.87
CA VAL A 246 -21.25 23.27 16.01
C VAL A 246 -22.50 22.54 16.43
N ARG A 247 -23.63 23.15 16.14
CA ARG A 247 -24.93 22.50 16.08
C ARG A 247 -25.32 22.28 14.64
N ALA A 248 -26.01 21.19 14.35
CA ALA A 248 -26.51 20.84 13.04
C ALA A 248 -28.02 20.60 13.05
N ILE A 249 -28.66 21.01 11.96
CA ILE A 249 -29.98 20.50 11.60
C ILE A 249 -29.81 19.67 10.36
N THR A 250 -30.32 18.43 10.40
CA THR A 250 -30.12 17.42 9.36
C THR A 250 -31.45 16.88 8.89
N VAL A 251 -31.61 16.79 7.57
CA VAL A 251 -32.68 16.05 6.90
C VAL A 251 -32.03 14.94 6.09
N PRO A 252 -32.11 13.68 6.54
CA PRO A 252 -31.47 12.54 5.87
C PRO A 252 -32.02 12.34 4.46
N LEU A 253 -31.17 11.93 3.55
CA LEU A 253 -31.53 11.56 2.20
C LEU A 253 -30.71 10.32 1.78
N PRO A 254 -31.37 9.15 1.59
CA PRO A 254 -30.68 7.96 1.11
C PRO A 254 -30.02 8.20 -0.26
N PRO A 255 -28.88 7.60 -0.56
CA PRO A 255 -28.19 7.73 -1.86
C PRO A 255 -29.05 7.28 -3.06
N THR A 256 -30.03 6.40 -2.81
CA THR A 256 -30.96 5.86 -3.81
C THR A 256 -32.25 6.67 -3.96
N ALA A 257 -32.37 7.81 -3.25
CA ALA A 257 -33.57 8.66 -3.31
C ALA A 257 -33.77 9.26 -4.70
N ASP A 258 -34.98 9.24 -5.18
CA ASP A 258 -35.38 9.89 -6.43
C ASP A 258 -35.38 11.42 -6.30
N LYS A 259 -35.58 12.08 -7.44
CA LYS A 259 -35.61 13.56 -7.48
C LYS A 259 -36.72 14.14 -6.61
N ALA A 260 -37.89 13.52 -6.60
CA ALA A 260 -39.03 14.02 -5.81
C ALA A 260 -38.76 13.99 -4.29
N ALA A 261 -38.15 12.89 -3.82
CA ALA A 261 -37.69 12.74 -2.44
C ALA A 261 -36.58 13.75 -2.08
N ALA A 262 -35.66 14.01 -3.02
CA ALA A 262 -34.61 15.01 -2.82
C ALA A 262 -35.16 16.43 -2.74
N ASP A 263 -36.10 16.79 -3.63
CA ASP A 263 -36.77 18.12 -3.62
C ASP A 263 -37.58 18.31 -2.35
N ALA A 264 -38.29 17.28 -1.87
CA ALA A 264 -39.04 17.33 -0.61
C ALA A 264 -38.11 17.47 0.61
N ALA A 265 -36.98 16.74 0.65
CA ALA A 265 -35.99 16.87 1.71
C ALA A 265 -35.34 18.27 1.71
N ARG A 266 -35.05 18.80 0.52
CA ARG A 266 -34.54 20.16 0.36
C ARG A 266 -35.53 21.21 0.87
N ALA A 267 -36.81 21.10 0.56
CA ALA A 267 -37.82 22.03 1.05
C ALA A 267 -37.93 22.01 2.58
N ARG A 268 -37.83 20.83 3.23
CA ARG A 268 -37.86 20.72 4.70
C ARG A 268 -36.68 21.41 5.36
N ILE A 269 -35.45 21.20 4.85
CA ILE A 269 -34.27 21.83 5.41
C ILE A 269 -34.25 23.34 5.17
N ASP A 270 -34.71 23.80 4.00
CA ASP A 270 -34.82 25.23 3.68
C ASP A 270 -35.84 25.92 4.59
N SER A 271 -36.95 25.26 4.94
CA SER A 271 -37.93 25.76 5.91
C SER A 271 -37.30 25.92 7.30
N ALA A 272 -36.57 24.91 7.79
CA ALA A 272 -35.87 24.99 9.06
C ALA A 272 -34.80 26.10 9.07
N TYR A 273 -34.08 26.24 7.95
CA TYR A 273 -33.09 27.30 7.78
C TYR A 273 -33.70 28.70 7.84
N ALA A 274 -34.86 28.89 7.19
CA ALA A 274 -35.59 30.17 7.20
C ALA A 274 -36.09 30.52 8.62
N GLU A 275 -36.54 29.54 9.40
CA GLU A 275 -36.94 29.74 10.80
C GLU A 275 -35.79 30.24 11.68
N VAL A 276 -34.60 29.60 11.56
CA VAL A 276 -33.40 30.03 12.31
C VAL A 276 -32.93 31.40 11.84
N LYS A 277 -32.90 31.64 10.52
CA LYS A 277 -32.51 32.94 9.95
C LYS A 277 -33.50 34.06 10.33
N GLY A 278 -34.77 33.72 10.56
CA GLY A 278 -35.79 34.60 11.06
C GLY A 278 -35.72 34.90 12.57
N GLY A 279 -34.67 34.38 13.26
CA GLY A 279 -34.40 34.69 14.67
C GLY A 279 -34.91 33.66 15.68
N LYS A 280 -35.48 32.52 15.24
CA LYS A 280 -35.75 31.42 16.16
C LYS A 280 -34.44 30.81 16.69
N GLU A 281 -34.49 30.39 17.95
CA GLU A 281 -33.32 29.77 18.59
C GLU A 281 -32.99 28.42 17.89
N PHE A 282 -31.70 28.25 17.54
CA PHE A 282 -31.23 27.09 16.71
C PHE A 282 -31.57 25.76 17.37
N ALA A 283 -31.31 25.61 18.68
CA ALA A 283 -31.54 24.37 19.39
C ALA A 283 -33.03 24.03 19.49
N ALA A 284 -33.92 25.03 19.56
CA ALA A 284 -35.35 24.82 19.53
C ALA A 284 -35.80 24.29 18.15
N VAL A 285 -35.34 24.93 17.05
CA VAL A 285 -35.66 24.48 15.70
C VAL A 285 -35.03 23.09 15.44
N ALA A 286 -33.82 22.82 15.93
CA ALA A 286 -33.19 21.49 15.80
C ALA A 286 -34.02 20.39 16.48
N LYS A 287 -34.54 20.63 17.70
CA LYS A 287 -35.42 19.69 18.40
C LYS A 287 -36.73 19.43 17.65
N GLU A 288 -37.24 20.43 16.95
CA GLU A 288 -38.51 20.32 16.22
C GLU A 288 -38.30 19.73 14.82
N ARG A 289 -37.36 20.26 14.06
CA ARG A 289 -37.19 20.04 12.61
C ARG A 289 -36.09 19.08 12.21
N SER A 290 -35.06 18.87 13.05
CA SER A 290 -34.00 17.91 12.70
C SER A 290 -34.55 16.47 12.69
N GLU A 291 -34.15 15.72 11.69
CA GLU A 291 -34.52 14.31 11.55
C GLU A 291 -33.37 13.37 11.99
N ASP A 292 -32.22 13.92 12.40
CA ASP A 292 -31.15 13.15 13.05
C ASP A 292 -31.53 12.85 14.51
N GLN A 293 -31.91 11.61 14.76
CA GLN A 293 -32.36 11.14 16.07
C GLN A 293 -31.27 11.20 17.14
N THR A 294 -30.01 11.18 16.74
CA THR A 294 -28.86 11.16 17.66
C THR A 294 -28.66 12.51 18.34
N THR A 295 -28.71 13.58 17.56
CA THR A 295 -28.41 14.94 18.05
C THR A 295 -29.64 15.82 18.27
N LYS A 296 -30.78 15.46 17.67
CA LYS A 296 -32.04 16.18 17.78
C LYS A 296 -32.41 16.52 19.22
N ILE A 297 -32.34 15.54 20.12
CA ILE A 297 -32.73 15.69 21.54
C ILE A 297 -31.83 16.73 22.23
N GLN A 298 -30.57 16.81 21.84
CA GLN A 298 -29.59 17.76 22.35
C GLN A 298 -29.58 19.10 21.59
N GLY A 299 -30.64 19.37 20.79
CA GLY A 299 -30.71 20.59 19.98
C GLY A 299 -29.67 20.66 18.86
N GLY A 300 -29.31 19.50 18.29
CA GLY A 300 -28.41 19.39 17.18
C GLY A 300 -26.90 19.46 17.55
N ASP A 301 -26.54 19.38 18.84
CA ASP A 301 -25.14 19.51 19.28
C ASP A 301 -24.26 18.35 18.74
N LEU A 302 -23.27 18.67 17.88
CA LEU A 302 -22.27 17.74 17.36
C LEU A 302 -20.96 17.77 18.16
N GLY A 303 -20.85 18.69 19.13
CA GLY A 303 -19.59 18.94 19.81
C GLY A 303 -18.55 19.63 18.93
N PHE A 304 -17.29 19.41 19.26
CA PHE A 304 -16.16 19.97 18.50
C PHE A 304 -15.86 19.15 17.25
N VAL A 305 -15.96 19.77 16.09
CA VAL A 305 -15.66 19.20 14.78
C VAL A 305 -14.30 19.72 14.32
N SER A 306 -13.33 18.80 14.16
CA SER A 306 -11.99 19.08 13.64
C SER A 306 -11.85 18.57 12.21
N LYS A 307 -10.92 19.14 11.45
CA LYS A 307 -10.62 18.69 10.08
C LYS A 307 -9.96 17.31 10.10
N GLY A 308 -10.57 16.35 9.40
CA GLY A 308 -10.02 14.99 9.23
C GLY A 308 -10.12 14.11 10.48
N GLY A 309 -10.85 14.53 11.51
CA GLY A 309 -10.93 13.83 12.78
C GLY A 309 -12.33 13.61 13.33
N SER A 310 -13.37 13.95 12.58
CA SER A 310 -14.75 13.75 13.04
C SER A 310 -15.43 12.56 12.35
N ALA A 311 -16.43 11.99 13.01
CA ALA A 311 -17.27 10.94 12.46
C ALA A 311 -18.28 11.45 11.41
N TYR A 312 -18.36 12.76 11.21
CA TYR A 312 -19.42 13.39 10.42
C TYR A 312 -19.12 13.53 8.94
N GLY A 313 -17.89 13.23 8.53
CA GLY A 313 -17.46 13.25 7.13
C GLY A 313 -16.92 14.60 6.65
N LYS A 314 -16.13 14.52 5.57
CA LYS A 314 -15.30 15.63 5.06
C LYS A 314 -16.08 16.90 4.72
N THR A 315 -17.26 16.77 4.09
CA THR A 315 -18.06 17.94 3.67
C THR A 315 -18.53 18.75 4.88
N LEU A 316 -19.06 18.08 5.92
CA LEU A 316 -19.51 18.73 7.14
C LEU A 316 -18.34 19.37 7.89
N GLU A 317 -17.18 18.68 7.97
CA GLU A 317 -15.96 19.23 8.56
C GLU A 317 -15.51 20.52 7.85
N GLU A 318 -15.47 20.52 6.51
CA GLU A 318 -15.07 21.69 5.73
C GLU A 318 -16.03 22.87 5.89
N GLU A 319 -17.34 22.62 5.96
CA GLU A 319 -18.33 23.66 6.21
C GLU A 319 -18.22 24.22 7.64
N ALA A 320 -18.02 23.35 8.64
CA ALA A 320 -17.83 23.78 10.02
C ALA A 320 -16.60 24.70 10.19
N GLN A 321 -15.47 24.35 9.53
CA GLN A 321 -14.22 25.12 9.63
C GLN A 321 -14.29 26.52 9.00
N LYS A 322 -15.27 26.78 8.13
CA LYS A 322 -15.47 28.12 7.51
C LYS A 322 -16.18 29.10 8.45
N LEU A 323 -16.85 28.61 9.50
CA LEU A 323 -17.75 29.40 10.33
C LEU A 323 -17.01 30.12 11.45
N LYS A 324 -17.39 31.36 11.69
CA LYS A 324 -17.07 32.12 12.91
C LYS A 324 -18.11 31.85 13.97
N VAL A 325 -17.74 32.08 15.23
CA VAL A 325 -18.67 31.93 16.35
C VAL A 325 -19.96 32.75 16.12
N GLY A 326 -21.11 32.13 16.26
CA GLY A 326 -22.43 32.68 16.01
C GLY A 326 -22.89 32.61 14.55
N GLU A 327 -22.05 32.28 13.61
CA GLU A 327 -22.37 32.24 12.18
C GLU A 327 -23.11 30.94 11.79
N LEU A 328 -24.03 31.09 10.82
CA LEU A 328 -24.73 29.98 10.18
C LEU A 328 -24.08 29.64 8.85
N SER A 329 -23.92 28.35 8.57
CA SER A 329 -23.59 27.90 7.22
C SER A 329 -24.74 28.11 6.24
N GLY A 330 -24.48 28.05 4.94
CA GLY A 330 -25.52 27.75 3.98
C GLY A 330 -26.08 26.33 4.16
N VAL A 331 -27.21 26.02 3.52
CA VAL A 331 -27.67 24.63 3.39
C VAL A 331 -26.77 23.92 2.39
N PHE A 332 -26.16 22.82 2.80
CA PHE A 332 -25.31 21.97 1.98
C PHE A 332 -25.80 20.52 1.97
N LYS A 333 -25.30 19.73 1.03
CA LYS A 333 -25.62 18.31 0.87
C LYS A 333 -24.36 17.48 0.95
N ASP A 334 -24.46 16.35 1.64
CA ASP A 334 -23.46 15.29 1.61
C ASP A 334 -24.09 13.92 1.30
N ARG A 335 -23.38 12.82 1.57
CA ARG A 335 -23.90 11.46 1.33
C ARG A 335 -25.06 11.07 2.26
N THR A 336 -25.21 11.73 3.39
CA THR A 336 -26.19 11.40 4.42
C THR A 336 -27.47 12.22 4.29
N GLY A 337 -27.42 13.39 3.65
CA GLY A 337 -28.60 14.23 3.46
C GLY A 337 -28.26 15.71 3.29
N PHE A 338 -29.21 16.54 3.64
CA PHE A 338 -29.07 17.99 3.69
C PHE A 338 -28.83 18.46 5.12
N HIS A 339 -27.95 19.44 5.27
CA HIS A 339 -27.50 19.97 6.54
C HIS A 339 -27.33 21.47 6.48
N PHE A 340 -27.44 22.13 7.64
CA PHE A 340 -26.83 23.43 7.91
C PHE A 340 -26.38 23.50 9.37
N LEU A 341 -25.37 24.32 9.62
CA LEU A 341 -24.64 24.40 10.88
C LEU A 341 -24.73 25.77 11.50
N LYS A 342 -24.61 25.82 12.83
CA LYS A 342 -24.30 27.04 13.58
C LYS A 342 -23.07 26.81 14.43
N ALA A 343 -22.07 27.69 14.30
CA ALA A 343 -20.89 27.67 15.17
C ALA A 343 -21.20 28.29 16.54
N GLU A 344 -20.83 27.58 17.61
CA GLU A 344 -21.02 28.08 18.99
C GLU A 344 -19.68 28.52 19.61
N GLU A 345 -18.60 27.82 19.32
CA GLU A 345 -17.29 28.04 19.92
C GLU A 345 -16.20 27.63 18.94
N THR A 346 -15.06 28.28 19.01
CA THR A 346 -13.87 27.87 18.24
C THR A 346 -12.72 27.57 19.19
N ARG A 347 -11.97 26.55 18.87
CA ARG A 347 -10.77 26.17 19.59
C ARG A 347 -9.60 26.16 18.63
N ALA A 348 -8.57 26.94 18.96
CA ALA A 348 -7.32 26.95 18.19
C ALA A 348 -6.53 25.65 18.37
N GLU A 349 -5.70 25.35 17.39
CA GLU A 349 -4.74 24.27 17.53
C GLU A 349 -3.79 24.55 18.69
N LYS A 350 -3.56 23.54 19.54
CA LYS A 350 -2.62 23.62 20.66
C LYS A 350 -1.67 22.44 20.62
N VAL A 351 -0.42 22.70 20.37
CA VAL A 351 0.66 21.71 20.47
C VAL A 351 1.23 21.77 21.89
N GLN A 352 1.34 20.62 22.55
CA GLN A 352 2.08 20.48 23.80
C GLN A 352 3.57 20.35 23.45
N PRO A 353 4.43 21.30 23.84
CA PRO A 353 5.84 21.24 23.50
C PRO A 353 6.53 20.07 24.20
N LEU A 354 7.60 19.54 23.59
CA LEU A 354 8.34 18.39 24.12
C LEU A 354 8.76 18.62 25.59
N ALA A 355 9.17 19.82 25.97
CA ALA A 355 9.57 20.13 27.33
C ALA A 355 8.49 19.88 28.40
N GLU A 356 7.20 20.03 28.05
CA GLU A 356 6.08 19.79 28.96
C GLU A 356 5.73 18.30 29.08
N VAL A 357 6.03 17.49 28.04
CA VAL A 357 5.60 16.10 27.95
C VAL A 357 6.76 15.10 28.04
N GLN A 358 8.01 15.58 28.07
CA GLN A 358 9.21 14.71 28.06
C GLN A 358 9.24 13.71 29.22
N GLY A 359 8.80 14.09 30.43
CA GLY A 359 8.72 13.17 31.58
C GLY A 359 7.74 12.03 31.33
N LYS A 360 6.59 12.31 30.72
CA LYS A 360 5.61 11.30 30.37
C LYS A 360 6.11 10.36 29.26
N ILE A 361 6.77 10.91 28.26
CA ILE A 361 7.40 10.12 27.19
C ILE A 361 8.48 9.22 27.77
N ALA A 362 9.35 9.75 28.64
CA ALA A 362 10.38 8.99 29.31
C ALA A 362 9.80 7.84 30.14
N GLN A 363 8.75 8.10 30.92
CA GLN A 363 8.05 7.04 31.68
C GLN A 363 7.50 5.94 30.75
N ASP A 364 6.87 6.32 29.63
CA ASP A 364 6.30 5.37 28.68
C ASP A 364 7.38 4.50 28.03
N LEU A 365 8.50 5.10 27.60
CA LEU A 365 9.65 4.40 27.03
C LEU A 365 10.30 3.46 28.04
N MET A 366 10.54 3.91 29.26
CA MET A 366 11.09 3.08 30.32
C MET A 366 10.17 1.91 30.70
N LYS A 367 8.86 2.15 30.82
CA LYS A 367 7.89 1.08 31.06
C LYS A 367 7.90 0.07 29.93
N ALA A 368 8.00 0.51 28.68
CA ALA A 368 8.10 -0.39 27.54
C ALA A 368 9.37 -1.23 27.58
N GLU A 369 10.52 -0.62 27.90
CA GLU A 369 11.80 -1.33 28.01
C GLU A 369 11.81 -2.32 29.19
N LYS A 370 11.36 -1.90 30.39
CA LYS A 370 11.23 -2.80 31.54
C LYS A 370 10.26 -3.95 31.26
N ALA A 371 9.13 -3.69 30.59
CA ALA A 371 8.18 -4.73 30.22
C ALA A 371 8.78 -5.73 29.22
N ARG A 372 9.59 -5.25 28.27
CA ARG A 372 10.33 -6.10 27.34
C ARG A 372 11.35 -6.97 28.06
N GLN A 373 12.12 -6.40 29.00
CA GLN A 373 13.07 -7.16 29.81
C GLN A 373 12.36 -8.24 30.62
N LEU A 374 11.25 -7.92 31.32
CA LEU A 374 10.44 -8.89 32.04
C LEU A 374 9.90 -10.01 31.14
N SER A 375 9.51 -9.68 29.90
CA SER A 375 9.05 -10.69 28.93
C SER A 375 10.18 -11.65 28.55
N LEU A 376 11.39 -11.13 28.32
CA LEU A 376 12.57 -11.93 27.99
C LEU A 376 13.03 -12.80 29.17
N GLU A 377 13.04 -12.24 30.39
CA GLU A 377 13.36 -13.00 31.61
C GLU A 377 12.38 -14.15 31.83
N LYS A 378 11.07 -13.89 31.67
CA LYS A 378 10.05 -14.94 31.79
C LYS A 378 10.21 -16.01 30.72
N ALA A 379 10.56 -15.62 29.49
CA ALA A 379 10.86 -16.56 28.42
C ALA A 379 12.10 -17.43 28.75
N LYS A 380 13.17 -16.85 29.29
CA LYS A 380 14.37 -17.58 29.71
C LYS A 380 14.07 -18.57 30.84
N GLU A 381 13.31 -18.13 31.84
CA GLU A 381 12.86 -19.01 32.94
C GLU A 381 12.03 -20.18 32.38
N THR A 382 11.08 -19.90 31.49
CA THR A 382 10.25 -20.92 30.86
C THR A 382 11.08 -21.93 30.08
N LEU A 383 12.04 -21.47 29.27
CA LEU A 383 12.93 -22.35 28.52
C LEU A 383 13.76 -23.24 29.43
N ALA A 384 14.26 -22.71 30.55
CA ALA A 384 15.00 -23.49 31.54
C ALA A 384 14.11 -24.58 32.18
N GLN A 385 12.86 -24.26 32.48
CA GLN A 385 11.89 -25.22 33.00
C GLN A 385 11.57 -26.32 31.97
N MET A 386 11.44 -25.96 30.68
CA MET A 386 11.25 -26.95 29.61
C MET A 386 12.47 -27.90 29.48
N LYS A 387 13.68 -27.35 29.55
CA LYS A 387 14.92 -28.15 29.53
C LYS A 387 15.05 -29.08 30.75
N SER A 388 14.39 -28.77 31.86
CA SER A 388 14.27 -29.66 33.04
C SER A 388 13.12 -30.68 32.92
N GLY A 389 12.44 -30.75 31.79
CA GLY A 389 11.41 -31.74 31.49
C GLY A 389 9.96 -31.31 31.73
N LYS A 390 9.70 -30.03 32.08
CA LYS A 390 8.32 -29.55 32.19
C LYS A 390 7.71 -29.26 30.79
N GLU A 391 6.45 -29.59 30.64
CA GLU A 391 5.73 -29.32 29.38
C GLU A 391 5.07 -27.93 29.42
N LEU A 392 5.01 -27.26 28.27
CA LEU A 392 4.41 -25.92 28.14
C LEU A 392 2.95 -25.88 28.61
N LYS A 393 2.17 -26.92 28.30
CA LYS A 393 0.77 -27.03 28.72
C LYS A 393 0.56 -27.06 30.21
N ASP A 394 1.56 -27.57 30.98
CA ASP A 394 1.51 -27.64 32.44
C ASP A 394 1.92 -26.31 33.07
N LEU A 395 2.81 -25.56 32.41
CA LEU A 395 3.26 -24.25 32.83
C LEU A 395 2.24 -23.14 32.47
N PHE A 396 1.59 -23.28 31.34
CA PHE A 396 0.70 -22.28 30.74
C PHE A 396 -0.53 -22.97 30.16
N ALA A 397 -1.44 -23.41 31.00
CA ALA A 397 -2.65 -24.08 30.55
C ALA A 397 -3.46 -23.17 29.62
N PRO A 398 -3.86 -23.66 28.40
CA PRO A 398 -4.69 -22.89 27.51
C PRO A 398 -6.05 -22.65 28.16
N LYS A 399 -6.47 -21.39 28.26
CA LYS A 399 -7.86 -21.07 28.61
C LYS A 399 -8.72 -21.34 27.38
N LYS A 400 -9.70 -22.21 27.51
CA LYS A 400 -10.69 -22.40 26.45
C LYS A 400 -11.57 -21.15 26.38
N ALA A 401 -11.55 -20.44 25.24
CA ALA A 401 -12.56 -19.43 24.96
C ALA A 401 -13.93 -20.13 24.88
N GLU A 402 -14.93 -19.55 25.52
CA GLU A 402 -16.32 -19.98 25.31
C GLU A 402 -16.70 -19.70 23.85
N ALA A 403 -17.41 -20.65 23.24
CA ALA A 403 -17.79 -20.53 21.83
C ALA A 403 -18.56 -19.23 21.58
N GLY A 404 -18.02 -18.36 20.72
CA GLY A 404 -18.63 -17.08 20.33
C GLY A 404 -18.11 -15.86 21.11
N GLN A 405 -17.21 -16.01 22.09
CA GLN A 405 -16.54 -14.87 22.75
C GLN A 405 -15.09 -14.73 22.27
N PHE A 406 -14.69 -13.51 21.98
CA PHE A 406 -13.31 -13.20 21.66
C PHE A 406 -12.47 -13.22 22.94
N ASP A 407 -11.49 -14.13 23.00
CA ASP A 407 -10.64 -14.32 24.19
C ASP A 407 -9.54 -13.26 24.28
N PHE A 408 -9.80 -12.19 25.02
CA PHE A 408 -8.79 -11.16 25.30
C PHE A 408 -7.66 -11.65 26.21
N SER A 409 -7.82 -12.76 26.94
CA SER A 409 -6.80 -13.25 27.86
C SER A 409 -5.51 -13.67 27.15
N SER A 410 -5.61 -14.10 25.90
CA SER A 410 -4.45 -14.44 25.04
C SER A 410 -3.53 -13.24 24.73
N PHE A 411 -4.00 -12.01 24.93
CA PHE A 411 -3.20 -10.80 24.79
C PHE A 411 -2.59 -10.33 26.10
N THR A 412 -3.16 -10.71 27.23
CA THR A 412 -2.77 -10.21 28.55
C THR A 412 -2.01 -11.21 29.39
N THR A 413 -2.14 -12.52 29.09
CA THR A 413 -1.47 -13.59 29.86
C THR A 413 -0.83 -14.59 28.90
N PRO A 414 0.39 -15.09 29.22
CA PRO A 414 1.02 -16.15 28.44
C PRO A 414 0.16 -17.42 28.47
N GLN A 415 -0.05 -18.01 27.31
CA GLN A 415 -0.79 -19.27 27.15
C GLN A 415 -0.01 -20.19 26.21
N SER A 416 -0.04 -21.49 26.49
CA SER A 416 0.49 -22.49 25.57
C SER A 416 -0.46 -22.67 24.38
N ALA A 417 0.11 -22.78 23.20
CA ALA A 417 -0.61 -23.04 21.98
C ALA A 417 0.19 -23.99 21.07
N GLU A 418 -0.47 -24.50 20.06
CA GLU A 418 0.14 -25.33 19.04
C GLU A 418 0.05 -24.65 17.68
N ALA A 419 1.13 -24.70 16.93
CA ALA A 419 1.12 -24.42 15.51
C ALA A 419 1.15 -25.75 14.76
N GLU A 420 0.08 -26.00 14.01
CA GLU A 420 -0.05 -27.14 13.12
C GLU A 420 1.02 -27.09 12.04
N SER A 421 1.11 -28.13 11.21
CA SER A 421 2.11 -28.25 10.18
C SER A 421 2.21 -27.00 9.30
N PHE A 422 3.41 -26.41 9.19
CA PHE A 422 3.72 -25.25 8.36
C PHE A 422 5.07 -25.39 7.69
N HIS A 423 5.28 -24.61 6.62
CA HIS A 423 6.50 -24.61 5.80
C HIS A 423 7.42 -23.43 6.14
N PRO A 424 8.75 -23.54 5.90
CA PRO A 424 9.69 -22.45 6.17
C PRO A 424 9.47 -21.22 5.27
N MET A 425 8.89 -21.43 4.07
CA MET A 425 8.73 -20.38 3.08
C MET A 425 7.85 -19.22 3.58
N GLY A 426 8.34 -17.99 3.46
CA GLY A 426 7.62 -16.78 3.85
C GLY A 426 7.57 -16.50 5.34
N GLY A 427 8.06 -17.42 6.20
CA GLY A 427 8.12 -17.19 7.65
C GLY A 427 6.75 -17.10 8.33
N TYR A 428 5.69 -17.60 7.70
CA TYR A 428 4.35 -17.64 8.28
C TYR A 428 4.18 -18.85 9.19
N VAL A 429 3.71 -18.61 10.43
CA VAL A 429 3.44 -19.64 11.43
C VAL A 429 1.95 -19.60 11.78
N PRO A 430 1.20 -20.72 11.63
CA PRO A 430 -0.22 -20.78 11.96
C PRO A 430 -0.50 -20.36 13.41
N GLY A 431 -1.54 -19.55 13.62
CA GLY A 431 -1.89 -19.02 14.94
C GLY A 431 -1.02 -17.86 15.45
N ILE A 432 0.09 -17.55 14.74
CA ILE A 432 1.00 -16.45 15.07
C ILE A 432 0.97 -15.36 13.97
N GLY A 433 1.05 -15.75 12.71
CA GLY A 433 1.21 -14.86 11.57
C GLY A 433 2.65 -14.84 11.05
N LEU A 434 3.09 -13.71 10.54
CA LEU A 434 4.45 -13.52 10.01
C LEU A 434 5.46 -13.43 11.16
N ALA A 435 6.28 -14.46 11.31
CA ALA A 435 7.32 -14.59 12.33
C ALA A 435 8.57 -15.28 11.76
N PRO A 436 9.35 -14.57 10.91
CA PRO A 436 10.45 -15.18 10.16
C PRO A 436 11.58 -15.70 11.03
N LYS A 437 11.90 -15.03 12.14
CA LYS A 437 12.96 -15.50 13.05
C LYS A 437 12.52 -16.75 13.82
N LEU A 438 11.24 -16.79 14.23
CA LEU A 438 10.68 -18.00 14.87
C LEU A 438 10.70 -19.16 13.86
N SER A 439 10.18 -18.95 12.66
CA SER A 439 10.19 -19.97 11.60
C SER A 439 11.61 -20.49 11.35
N ALA A 440 12.59 -19.61 11.14
CA ALA A 440 13.98 -20.01 10.94
C ALA A 440 14.53 -20.84 12.11
N ALA A 441 14.22 -20.46 13.36
CA ALA A 441 14.65 -21.20 14.54
C ALA A 441 13.99 -22.59 14.65
N VAL A 442 12.72 -22.72 14.24
CA VAL A 442 12.01 -24.02 14.21
C VAL A 442 12.68 -24.95 13.20
N PHE A 443 12.95 -24.44 12.00
CA PHE A 443 13.53 -25.23 10.93
C PHE A 443 15.04 -25.50 11.10
N ALA A 444 15.71 -24.83 12.01
CA ALA A 444 17.07 -25.17 12.46
C ALA A 444 17.13 -26.41 13.35
N LEU A 445 16.02 -26.80 13.99
CA LEU A 445 15.93 -28.00 14.80
C LEU A 445 15.61 -29.22 13.93
N THR A 446 16.22 -30.36 14.29
CA THR A 446 16.11 -31.59 13.49
C THR A 446 15.30 -32.69 14.16
N GLU A 447 15.28 -32.72 15.49
CA GLU A 447 14.72 -33.83 16.26
C GLU A 447 13.42 -33.42 16.99
N PRO A 448 12.34 -34.17 16.84
CA PRO A 448 11.14 -33.97 17.66
C PRO A 448 11.48 -33.97 19.16
N GLY A 449 10.84 -33.07 19.89
CA GLY A 449 11.14 -32.85 21.31
C GLY A 449 12.23 -31.82 21.58
N ALA A 450 12.99 -31.39 20.58
CA ALA A 450 14.02 -30.38 20.75
C ALA A 450 13.45 -28.99 21.05
N THR A 451 14.22 -28.19 21.78
CA THR A 451 13.92 -26.79 22.13
C THR A 451 15.06 -25.89 21.63
N PRO A 452 14.83 -24.60 21.36
CA PRO A 452 15.88 -23.68 20.95
C PRO A 452 16.92 -23.49 22.07
N ALA A 453 18.13 -23.04 21.68
CA ALA A 453 19.19 -22.73 22.64
C ALA A 453 18.82 -21.55 23.57
N ALA A 454 18.13 -20.55 23.02
CA ALA A 454 17.64 -19.35 23.70
C ALA A 454 16.22 -19.01 23.23
N PRO A 455 15.45 -18.19 23.98
CA PRO A 455 14.19 -17.65 23.49
C PRO A 455 14.36 -16.88 22.18
N ILE A 456 13.36 -16.91 21.33
CA ILE A 456 13.40 -16.26 20.01
C ILE A 456 12.68 -14.92 20.07
N GLU A 457 13.42 -13.84 19.87
CA GLU A 457 12.87 -12.49 19.75
C GLU A 457 12.51 -12.21 18.28
N ASP A 458 11.20 -12.08 18.00
CA ASP A 458 10.70 -11.72 16.68
C ASP A 458 9.73 -10.54 16.80
N GLY A 459 10.18 -9.35 16.42
CA GLY A 459 9.51 -8.10 16.71
C GLY A 459 9.42 -7.83 18.22
N ASP A 460 8.23 -7.45 18.69
CA ASP A 460 7.94 -7.17 20.11
C ASP A 460 7.55 -8.43 20.90
N THR A 461 7.67 -9.60 20.29
CA THR A 461 7.25 -10.86 20.89
C THR A 461 8.46 -11.76 21.09
N VAL A 462 8.52 -12.39 22.26
CA VAL A 462 9.51 -13.41 22.61
C VAL A 462 8.82 -14.77 22.63
N TYR A 463 9.35 -15.73 21.88
CA TYR A 463 8.81 -17.08 21.76
C TYR A 463 9.70 -18.09 22.47
N VAL A 464 9.05 -19.06 23.10
CA VAL A 464 9.65 -20.32 23.54
C VAL A 464 8.83 -21.45 22.95
N PHE A 465 9.48 -22.44 22.36
CA PHE A 465 8.78 -23.52 21.67
C PHE A 465 9.48 -24.87 21.84
N LYS A 466 8.74 -25.95 21.57
CA LYS A 466 9.22 -27.32 21.47
C LYS A 466 8.80 -27.88 20.11
N LEU A 467 9.73 -28.44 19.37
CA LEU A 467 9.46 -29.10 18.11
C LEU A 467 8.60 -30.37 18.34
N LYS A 468 7.44 -30.45 17.73
CA LYS A 468 6.54 -31.63 17.80
C LYS A 468 6.82 -32.64 16.69
N SER A 469 6.90 -32.15 15.47
CA SER A 469 7.21 -32.95 14.31
C SER A 469 8.07 -32.19 13.32
N ARG A 470 8.84 -32.93 12.55
CA ARG A 470 9.71 -32.43 11.47
C ARG A 470 9.62 -33.36 10.28
N GLU A 471 9.06 -32.87 9.19
CA GLU A 471 9.07 -33.57 7.91
C GLU A 471 10.18 -32.97 7.05
N ARG A 472 11.06 -33.82 6.56
CA ARG A 472 12.18 -33.39 5.70
C ARG A 472 11.80 -33.60 4.23
N ALA A 473 12.18 -32.66 3.39
CA ALA A 473 12.02 -32.80 1.96
C ALA A 473 12.89 -33.95 1.42
N SER A 474 12.30 -34.79 0.55
CA SER A 474 13.06 -35.84 -0.15
C SER A 474 13.91 -35.24 -1.26
N LEU A 475 15.20 -35.06 -1.02
CA LEU A 475 16.13 -34.48 -2.00
C LEU A 475 16.28 -35.32 -3.27
N ALA A 476 15.90 -36.61 -3.25
CA ALA A 476 15.90 -37.45 -4.44
C ALA A 476 14.92 -36.97 -5.54
N LEU A 477 13.91 -36.20 -5.16
CA LEU A 477 12.93 -35.65 -6.11
C LEU A 477 13.34 -34.28 -6.68
N VAL A 478 14.36 -33.64 -6.11
CA VAL A 478 14.85 -32.32 -6.57
C VAL A 478 15.30 -32.37 -8.03
N ASP A 479 16.02 -33.44 -8.43
CA ASP A 479 16.58 -33.55 -9.77
C ASP A 479 15.48 -33.60 -10.86
N ALA A 480 14.32 -34.18 -10.55
CA ALA A 480 13.18 -34.23 -11.47
C ALA A 480 12.56 -32.84 -11.71
N GLU A 481 12.57 -31.97 -10.72
CA GLU A 481 11.97 -30.63 -10.77
C GLU A 481 12.98 -29.50 -10.94
N LYS A 482 14.29 -29.81 -10.90
CA LYS A 482 15.40 -28.87 -10.82
C LYS A 482 15.29 -27.73 -11.83
N LYS A 483 15.00 -28.05 -13.08
CA LYS A 483 14.90 -27.06 -14.17
C LYS A 483 13.76 -26.07 -13.91
N THR A 484 12.58 -26.57 -13.60
CA THR A 484 11.38 -25.75 -13.35
C THR A 484 11.55 -24.87 -12.11
N LEU A 485 12.17 -25.43 -11.06
CA LEU A 485 12.46 -24.69 -9.82
C LEU A 485 13.50 -23.60 -10.04
N ALA A 486 14.57 -23.90 -10.78
CA ALA A 486 15.59 -22.93 -11.14
C ALA A 486 15.00 -21.77 -11.95
N GLU A 487 14.20 -22.05 -12.98
CA GLU A 487 13.51 -21.03 -13.78
C GLU A 487 12.60 -20.16 -12.92
N ARG A 488 11.83 -20.75 -12.01
CA ARG A 488 10.94 -20.02 -11.10
C ARG A 488 11.71 -19.13 -10.13
N LEU A 489 12.76 -19.67 -9.52
CA LEU A 489 13.59 -18.93 -8.58
C LEU A 489 14.37 -17.80 -9.28
N GLU A 490 14.84 -18.04 -10.50
CA GLU A 490 15.47 -17.01 -11.32
C GLU A 490 14.49 -15.88 -11.64
N GLN A 491 13.26 -16.19 -12.02
CA GLN A 491 12.21 -15.19 -12.26
C GLN A 491 11.92 -14.36 -11.00
N GLN A 492 11.82 -15.01 -9.84
CA GLN A 492 11.62 -14.32 -8.57
C GLN A 492 12.79 -13.36 -8.27
N LYS A 493 14.03 -13.86 -8.34
CA LYS A 493 15.24 -13.04 -8.13
C LYS A 493 15.33 -11.87 -9.10
N GLN A 494 15.03 -12.10 -10.37
CA GLN A 494 14.98 -11.03 -11.38
C GLN A 494 13.93 -9.96 -11.01
N GLY A 495 12.75 -10.38 -10.56
CA GLY A 495 11.71 -9.45 -10.10
C GLY A 495 12.13 -8.62 -8.88
N GLU A 496 12.73 -9.26 -7.89
CA GLU A 496 13.25 -8.59 -6.69
C GLU A 496 14.38 -7.60 -7.02
N LEU A 497 15.35 -8.03 -7.84
CA LEU A 497 16.46 -7.20 -8.26
C LEU A 497 15.99 -6.00 -9.11
N TYR A 498 15.04 -6.22 -10.02
CA TYR A 498 14.43 -5.17 -10.83
C TYR A 498 13.76 -4.10 -9.95
N ASN A 499 12.95 -4.52 -9.00
CA ASN A 499 12.27 -3.59 -8.09
C ASN A 499 13.29 -2.82 -7.22
N ALA A 500 14.27 -3.51 -6.66
CA ALA A 500 15.34 -2.88 -5.88
C ALA A 500 16.19 -1.91 -6.70
N TRP A 501 16.45 -2.24 -7.97
CA TRP A 501 17.17 -1.37 -8.89
C TRP A 501 16.35 -0.11 -9.23
N LEU A 502 15.07 -0.24 -9.58
CA LEU A 502 14.19 0.89 -9.81
C LEU A 502 14.05 1.80 -8.59
N GLU A 503 13.90 1.22 -7.40
CA GLU A 503 13.85 1.99 -6.15
C GLU A 503 15.14 2.80 -5.92
N ARG A 504 16.31 2.23 -6.25
CA ARG A 504 17.59 2.97 -6.18
C ARG A 504 17.64 4.13 -7.19
N LEU A 505 17.14 3.92 -8.42
CA LEU A 505 17.05 4.98 -9.42
C LEU A 505 16.14 6.12 -8.93
N ARG A 506 14.95 5.80 -8.42
CA ARG A 506 14.00 6.79 -7.88
C ARG A 506 14.59 7.58 -6.71
N LYS A 507 15.27 6.90 -5.77
CA LYS A 507 15.89 7.55 -4.61
C LYS A 507 17.02 8.51 -4.96
N LYS A 508 17.72 8.26 -6.07
CA LYS A 508 18.80 9.13 -6.56
C LYS A 508 18.31 10.28 -7.43
N ALA A 509 17.14 10.14 -8.02
CA ALA A 509 16.60 11.09 -8.96
C ALA A 509 15.92 12.28 -8.26
N ASN A 510 16.02 13.46 -8.90
CA ASN A 510 15.18 14.60 -8.57
C ASN A 510 13.87 14.46 -9.35
N ILE A 511 12.77 14.14 -8.66
CA ILE A 511 11.45 13.89 -9.25
C ILE A 511 10.47 14.94 -8.74
N GLU A 512 9.87 15.66 -9.67
CA GLU A 512 8.78 16.61 -9.45
C GLU A 512 7.50 16.08 -10.10
N GLU A 513 6.44 15.86 -9.33
CA GLU A 513 5.14 15.43 -9.85
C GLU A 513 4.16 16.61 -9.91
N ASN A 514 3.40 16.72 -10.99
CA ASN A 514 2.36 17.73 -11.11
C ASN A 514 1.08 17.26 -10.42
N ALA A 515 0.82 17.77 -9.22
CA ALA A 515 -0.36 17.42 -8.44
C ALA A 515 -1.69 17.67 -9.18
N GLY A 516 -1.73 18.67 -10.09
CA GLY A 516 -2.92 18.95 -10.89
C GLY A 516 -3.28 17.84 -11.86
N MET A 517 -2.31 17.04 -12.33
CA MET A 517 -2.55 15.90 -13.20
C MET A 517 -3.07 14.67 -12.45
N LEU A 518 -2.79 14.58 -11.14
CA LEU A 518 -3.22 13.48 -10.28
C LEU A 518 -4.62 13.69 -9.69
N ALA A 519 -5.14 14.93 -9.69
CA ALA A 519 -6.47 15.22 -9.20
C ALA A 519 -7.55 14.56 -10.08
N TYR A 520 -8.52 13.91 -9.45
CA TYR A 520 -9.70 13.35 -10.13
C TYR A 520 -10.82 14.38 -10.23
N ASP A 521 -10.96 15.25 -9.23
CA ASP A 521 -11.99 16.28 -9.18
C ASP A 521 -11.37 17.67 -9.38
N GLN A 522 -11.96 18.50 -10.25
CA GLN A 522 -11.60 19.91 -10.39
C GLN A 522 -12.42 20.76 -9.41
N PRO A 523 -11.90 21.93 -8.97
CA PRO A 523 -12.64 22.86 -8.12
C PRO A 523 -13.99 23.30 -8.71
N ASN A 524 -14.19 23.18 -10.02
CA ASN A 524 -15.40 23.58 -10.74
C ASN A 524 -16.29 22.40 -11.18
N GLY A 525 -16.05 21.18 -10.68
CA GLY A 525 -16.86 20.00 -11.00
C GLY A 525 -16.73 19.48 -12.44
N GLN A 526 -15.83 20.03 -13.25
CA GLN A 526 -15.54 19.51 -14.59
C GLN A 526 -14.38 18.51 -14.50
N GLU A 527 -14.61 17.28 -14.89
CA GLU A 527 -13.55 16.31 -15.09
C GLU A 527 -12.63 16.76 -16.23
N ARG A 528 -11.32 16.88 -15.99
CA ARG A 528 -10.34 17.17 -17.07
C ARG A 528 -10.25 16.04 -18.09
N PHE A 529 -10.78 14.89 -17.75
CA PHE A 529 -10.70 13.70 -18.58
C PHE A 529 -11.93 12.83 -18.32
N ASN A 530 -12.77 12.70 -19.35
CA ASN A 530 -13.81 11.68 -19.40
C ASN A 530 -13.27 10.54 -20.29
N PRO A 531 -13.11 9.31 -19.76
CA PRO A 531 -12.63 8.18 -20.55
C PRO A 531 -13.51 7.84 -21.75
N ASP A 532 -14.78 8.25 -21.75
CA ASP A 532 -15.76 7.99 -22.81
C ASP A 532 -15.66 8.98 -23.97
N ASP A 533 -14.83 10.03 -23.86
CA ASP A 533 -14.57 11.02 -24.92
C ASP A 533 -13.46 10.57 -25.89
N TYR A 534 -12.92 9.36 -25.73
CA TYR A 534 -11.87 8.74 -26.53
C TYR A 534 -12.26 7.30 -26.89
#